data_3154330d8a7e8a8a2e266a7f84165629
#
_entry.id   3154330d8a7e8a8a2e266a7f84165629
#
_cell.length_a   1.000
_cell.length_b   1.000
_cell.length_c   1.000
_cell.angle_alpha   90.00
_cell.angle_beta   90.00
_cell.angle_gamma   90.00
#
_symmetry.space_group_name_H-M   'P 1'
#
loop_
_entity.id
_entity.type
_entity.pdbx_description
1 polymer ?
#
loop_
_entity_poly.entity_id
_entity_poly.type
_entity_poly.pdbx_seq_one_letter_code
_entity_poly.pdbx_strand_id
1 'polypeptide(L)'
;GGVTPDGKDGVNAVSYLILDCMDEMKLVQPNSNVTISKKTPARFLKRACEISRKGWGQPAFYNTEAQIMELVNAGKSLEDARRGGSSGCVETGAWGSEAYILTGYLNIPKVFQLTLYNGFDKESGKQLGLKTGEAKDFKSYDELWDAFQKQLKYIIDIKIRGNNVIEKLYAENMPAPCLSVVTNDCISNAKDYNAGGARYNTNYIQGVGIGTVTDCIAAVKYNVFDKKNFTMEELIEAMDHNFEGYDAIFRMVHDKTPKYGNDDDYADSIMQDVFNLY
;
A
#
# COMPACT_ATOMS: atom_id res chain seq x y z
N GLY A 1 -17.61 -8.60 -10.52
CA GLY A 1 -17.25 -9.85 -9.81
C GLY A 1 -17.53 -9.75 -8.32
N GLY A 2 -16.83 -10.57 -7.56
CA GLY A 2 -17.05 -10.66 -6.12
C GLY A 2 -18.27 -11.49 -5.75
N VAL A 3 -18.87 -11.19 -4.59
CA VAL A 3 -20.05 -11.88 -4.09
C VAL A 3 -21.18 -10.90 -3.80
N THR A 4 -22.41 -11.41 -3.80
CA THR A 4 -23.59 -10.67 -3.34
C THR A 4 -23.66 -10.66 -1.81
N PRO A 5 -24.51 -9.80 -1.17
CA PRO A 5 -24.65 -9.76 0.29
C PRO A 5 -25.00 -11.11 0.92
N ASP A 6 -25.80 -11.96 0.21
CA ASP A 6 -26.13 -13.32 0.62
C ASP A 6 -25.04 -14.36 0.28
N GLY A 7 -23.90 -13.90 -0.24
CA GLY A 7 -22.71 -14.72 -0.49
C GLY A 7 -22.76 -15.55 -1.78
N LYS A 8 -23.64 -15.24 -2.73
CA LYS A 8 -23.67 -15.87 -4.07
C LYS A 8 -22.66 -15.18 -4.99
N ASP A 9 -22.41 -15.76 -6.18
CA ASP A 9 -21.59 -15.13 -7.21
C ASP A 9 -22.20 -13.78 -7.63
N GLY A 10 -21.37 -12.73 -7.66
CA GLY A 10 -21.76 -11.39 -8.05
C GLY A 10 -21.59 -11.07 -9.54
N VAL A 11 -21.07 -12.01 -10.33
CA VAL A 11 -20.89 -11.83 -11.78
C VAL A 11 -22.22 -11.92 -12.50
N ASN A 12 -22.50 -10.94 -13.36
CA ASN A 12 -23.71 -10.89 -14.19
C ASN A 12 -23.40 -10.30 -15.56
N ALA A 13 -24.40 -10.13 -16.42
CA ALA A 13 -24.24 -9.60 -17.77
C ALA A 13 -23.56 -8.22 -17.80
N VAL A 14 -23.91 -7.34 -16.83
CA VAL A 14 -23.30 -6.01 -16.72
C VAL A 14 -21.81 -6.09 -16.40
N SER A 15 -21.37 -7.12 -15.67
CA SER A 15 -19.95 -7.33 -15.39
C SER A 15 -19.13 -7.56 -16.66
N TYR A 16 -19.67 -8.30 -17.61
CA TYR A 16 -19.03 -8.50 -18.93
C TYR A 16 -19.08 -7.23 -19.78
N LEU A 17 -20.22 -6.54 -19.78
CA LEU A 17 -20.37 -5.30 -20.54
C LEU A 17 -19.37 -4.22 -20.09
N ILE A 18 -19.14 -4.09 -18.78
CA ILE A 18 -18.13 -3.18 -18.24
C ILE A 18 -16.74 -3.55 -18.75
N LEU A 19 -16.37 -4.84 -18.72
CA LEU A 19 -15.08 -5.30 -19.26
C LEU A 19 -14.94 -5.00 -20.76
N ASP A 20 -15.99 -5.22 -21.53
CA ASP A 20 -15.99 -4.94 -22.96
C ASP A 20 -15.85 -3.44 -23.26
N CYS A 21 -16.59 -2.57 -22.53
CA CYS A 21 -16.43 -1.12 -22.66
C CYS A 21 -15.00 -0.65 -22.32
N MET A 22 -14.41 -1.21 -21.27
CA MET A 22 -13.03 -0.89 -20.90
C MET A 22 -12.05 -1.28 -22.02
N ASP A 23 -12.25 -2.45 -22.60
CA ASP A 23 -11.40 -2.97 -23.67
C ASP A 23 -11.52 -2.13 -24.95
N GLU A 24 -12.74 -1.80 -25.38
CA GLU A 24 -13.00 -0.99 -26.56
C GLU A 24 -12.47 0.44 -26.44
N MET A 25 -12.73 1.07 -25.28
CA MET A 25 -12.35 2.46 -25.03
C MET A 25 -10.91 2.62 -24.54
N LYS A 26 -10.20 1.52 -24.23
CA LYS A 26 -8.85 1.51 -23.62
C LYS A 26 -8.77 2.41 -22.39
N LEU A 27 -9.77 2.31 -21.51
CA LEU A 27 -9.87 3.16 -20.34
C LEU A 27 -8.75 2.87 -19.35
N VAL A 28 -7.98 3.91 -19.04
CA VAL A 28 -6.99 3.91 -17.95
C VAL A 28 -7.64 4.45 -16.67
N GLN A 29 -8.59 5.36 -16.80
CA GLN A 29 -9.40 5.93 -15.74
C GLN A 29 -10.88 5.97 -16.16
N PRO A 30 -11.83 5.74 -15.24
CA PRO A 30 -11.63 5.34 -13.84
C PRO A 30 -11.01 3.94 -13.70
N ASN A 31 -10.27 3.73 -12.62
CA ASN A 31 -9.74 2.40 -12.29
C ASN A 31 -10.85 1.36 -12.23
N SER A 32 -10.59 0.20 -12.78
CA SER A 32 -11.53 -0.90 -12.80
C SER A 32 -11.01 -2.09 -12.03
N ASN A 33 -11.81 -2.56 -11.10
CA ASN A 33 -11.47 -3.63 -10.19
C ASN A 33 -12.25 -4.89 -10.53
N VAL A 34 -11.54 -6.00 -10.68
CA VAL A 34 -12.10 -7.34 -10.79
C VAL A 34 -11.86 -8.06 -9.47
N THR A 35 -12.90 -8.22 -8.68
CA THR A 35 -12.86 -9.01 -7.45
C THR A 35 -13.14 -10.47 -7.77
N ILE A 36 -12.24 -11.36 -7.31
CA ILE A 36 -12.23 -12.78 -7.60
C ILE A 36 -12.57 -13.55 -6.34
N SER A 37 -13.56 -14.43 -6.40
CA SER A 37 -13.92 -15.37 -5.35
C SER A 37 -13.79 -16.81 -5.87
N LYS A 38 -13.88 -17.78 -4.96
CA LYS A 38 -13.99 -19.21 -5.34
C LYS A 38 -15.22 -19.52 -6.19
N LYS A 39 -16.18 -18.61 -6.26
CA LYS A 39 -17.44 -18.73 -7.03
C LYS A 39 -17.37 -18.04 -8.38
N THR A 40 -16.32 -17.25 -8.64
CA THR A 40 -16.18 -16.49 -9.90
C THR A 40 -16.12 -17.42 -11.10
N PRO A 41 -16.99 -17.25 -12.13
CA PRO A 41 -16.98 -18.09 -13.31
C PRO A 41 -15.66 -17.99 -14.08
N ALA A 42 -15.08 -19.14 -14.44
CA ALA A 42 -13.82 -19.19 -15.21
C ALA A 42 -13.88 -18.36 -16.50
N ARG A 43 -15.05 -18.30 -17.17
CA ARG A 43 -15.25 -17.48 -18.36
C ARG A 43 -15.05 -15.99 -18.09
N PHE A 44 -15.52 -15.47 -16.94
CA PHE A 44 -15.36 -14.08 -16.55
C PHE A 44 -13.88 -13.77 -16.26
N LEU A 45 -13.23 -14.64 -15.48
CA LEU A 45 -11.82 -14.50 -15.19
C LEU A 45 -10.96 -14.52 -16.48
N LYS A 46 -11.24 -15.46 -17.39
CA LYS A 46 -10.57 -15.52 -18.69
C LYS A 46 -10.70 -14.22 -19.46
N ARG A 47 -11.92 -13.63 -19.54
CA ARG A 47 -12.15 -12.36 -20.22
C ARG A 47 -11.35 -11.21 -19.59
N ALA A 48 -11.34 -11.11 -18.25
CA ALA A 48 -10.56 -10.11 -17.54
C ALA A 48 -9.04 -10.26 -17.80
N CYS A 49 -8.52 -11.49 -17.79
CA CYS A 49 -7.12 -11.76 -18.12
C CYS A 49 -6.77 -11.44 -19.59
N GLU A 50 -7.68 -11.69 -20.53
CA GLU A 50 -7.50 -11.31 -21.94
C GLU A 50 -7.32 -9.81 -22.13
N ILE A 51 -7.99 -8.99 -21.31
CA ILE A 51 -7.85 -7.52 -21.30
C ILE A 51 -6.52 -7.13 -20.65
N SER A 52 -6.27 -7.67 -19.44
CA SER A 52 -5.07 -7.34 -18.67
C SER A 52 -3.78 -7.63 -19.43
N ARG A 53 -3.70 -8.75 -20.18
CA ARG A 53 -2.51 -9.11 -20.97
C ARG A 53 -2.17 -8.13 -22.11
N LYS A 54 -3.08 -7.20 -22.45
CA LYS A 54 -2.82 -6.15 -23.45
C LYS A 54 -1.85 -5.07 -22.94
N GLY A 55 -1.52 -5.06 -21.63
CA GLY A 55 -0.42 -4.29 -21.07
C GLY A 55 -0.73 -2.84 -20.70
N TRP A 56 -2.00 -2.41 -20.69
CA TRP A 56 -2.38 -1.05 -20.31
C TRP A 56 -2.80 -0.89 -18.83
N GLY A 57 -2.52 -1.94 -17.99
CA GLY A 57 -2.62 -1.84 -16.55
C GLY A 57 -4.03 -2.01 -15.96
N GLN A 58 -5.02 -2.41 -16.78
CA GLN A 58 -6.41 -2.60 -16.34
C GLN A 58 -6.95 -3.96 -16.82
N PRO A 59 -7.90 -4.56 -16.10
CA PRO A 59 -8.34 -4.28 -14.73
C PRO A 59 -7.34 -4.74 -13.67
N ALA A 60 -7.41 -4.17 -12.47
CA ALA A 60 -6.74 -4.70 -11.29
C ALA A 60 -7.53 -5.89 -10.70
N PHE A 61 -6.82 -6.86 -10.11
CA PHE A 61 -7.43 -8.07 -9.55
C PHE A 61 -7.32 -8.09 -8.04
N TYR A 62 -8.44 -8.44 -7.36
CA TYR A 62 -8.52 -8.48 -5.91
C TYR A 62 -9.13 -9.79 -5.41
N ASN A 63 -8.64 -10.26 -4.29
CA ASN A 63 -9.16 -11.45 -3.63
C ASN A 63 -10.37 -11.08 -2.75
N THR A 64 -11.56 -11.53 -3.15
CA THR A 64 -12.83 -11.23 -2.45
C THR A 64 -12.84 -11.77 -1.02
N GLU A 65 -12.35 -12.99 -0.81
CA GLU A 65 -12.34 -13.60 0.52
C GLU A 65 -11.40 -12.84 1.47
N ALA A 66 -10.23 -12.42 0.99
CA ALA A 66 -9.29 -11.62 1.77
C ALA A 66 -9.88 -10.25 2.15
N GLN A 67 -10.50 -9.55 1.20
CA GLN A 67 -11.16 -8.27 1.45
C GLN A 67 -12.30 -8.39 2.47
N ILE A 68 -13.13 -9.43 2.36
CA ILE A 68 -14.20 -9.67 3.34
C ILE A 68 -13.62 -9.93 4.73
N MET A 69 -12.57 -10.75 4.83
CA MET A 69 -11.93 -11.03 6.12
C MET A 69 -11.30 -9.78 6.73
N GLU A 70 -10.63 -8.96 5.94
CA GLU A 70 -10.09 -7.67 6.36
C GLU A 70 -11.17 -6.78 6.98
N LEU A 71 -12.31 -6.61 6.28
CA LEU A 71 -13.41 -5.79 6.75
C LEU A 71 -14.08 -6.35 8.01
N VAL A 72 -14.26 -7.67 8.10
CA VAL A 72 -14.81 -8.33 9.28
C VAL A 72 -13.86 -8.19 10.47
N ASN A 73 -12.56 -8.38 10.26
CA ASN A 73 -11.54 -8.19 11.30
C ASN A 73 -11.48 -6.73 11.79
N ALA A 74 -11.80 -5.77 10.91
CA ALA A 74 -11.95 -4.35 11.26
C ALA A 74 -13.31 -4.03 11.92
N GLY A 75 -14.10 -5.04 12.33
CA GLY A 75 -15.35 -4.89 13.08
C GLY A 75 -16.59 -4.59 12.24
N LYS A 76 -16.55 -4.75 10.93
CA LYS A 76 -17.71 -4.52 10.05
C LYS A 76 -18.60 -5.78 9.98
N SER A 77 -19.88 -5.60 9.75
CA SER A 77 -20.80 -6.72 9.57
C SER A 77 -20.42 -7.54 8.34
N LEU A 78 -20.70 -8.85 8.36
CA LEU A 78 -20.45 -9.71 7.21
C LEU A 78 -21.22 -9.27 5.96
N GLU A 79 -22.44 -8.74 6.15
CA GLU A 79 -23.26 -8.23 5.05
C GLU A 79 -22.62 -7.00 4.41
N ASP A 80 -22.19 -6.02 5.21
CA ASP A 80 -21.52 -4.80 4.72
C ASP A 80 -20.16 -5.14 4.10
N ALA A 81 -19.40 -6.08 4.69
CA ALA A 81 -18.15 -6.57 4.14
C ALA A 81 -18.33 -7.22 2.76
N ARG A 82 -19.40 -7.99 2.55
CA ARG A 82 -19.72 -8.60 1.24
C ARG A 82 -20.18 -7.57 0.20
N ARG A 83 -20.78 -6.45 0.63
CA ARG A 83 -21.10 -5.31 -0.25
C ARG A 83 -19.89 -4.46 -0.59
N GLY A 84 -18.81 -4.63 0.15
CA GLY A 84 -17.59 -3.86 0.03
C GLY A 84 -16.64 -4.35 -1.07
N GLY A 85 -15.49 -3.74 -1.10
CA GLY A 85 -14.42 -4.03 -2.05
C GLY A 85 -13.38 -2.92 -2.05
N SER A 86 -12.42 -2.99 -2.96
CA SER A 86 -11.43 -1.92 -3.13
C SER A 86 -12.02 -0.72 -3.87
N SER A 87 -11.70 0.45 -3.37
CA SER A 87 -11.95 1.76 -3.97
C SER A 87 -10.62 2.34 -4.44
N GLY A 88 -10.62 3.01 -5.58
CA GLY A 88 -9.41 3.62 -6.12
C GLY A 88 -8.32 2.58 -6.42
N CYS A 89 -7.31 2.49 -5.57
CA CYS A 89 -6.18 1.58 -5.77
C CYS A 89 -6.30 0.30 -4.93
N VAL A 90 -6.25 0.45 -3.58
CA VAL A 90 -6.20 -0.68 -2.63
C VAL A 90 -7.07 -0.46 -1.38
N GLU A 91 -7.74 0.67 -1.29
CA GLU A 91 -8.55 1.04 -0.13
C GLU A 91 -9.77 0.13 -0.04
N THR A 92 -9.73 -0.86 0.86
CA THR A 92 -10.82 -1.80 1.07
C THR A 92 -11.82 -1.24 2.07
N GLY A 93 -13.11 -1.21 1.71
CA GLY A 93 -14.14 -0.70 2.60
C GLY A 93 -15.55 -1.15 2.25
N ALA A 94 -16.50 -0.84 3.12
CA ALA A 94 -17.92 -1.19 3.00
C ALA A 94 -18.66 -0.13 2.17
N TRP A 95 -18.84 -0.37 0.89
CA TRP A 95 -19.44 0.58 -0.03
C TRP A 95 -20.84 1.03 0.40
N GLY A 96 -21.07 2.33 0.35
CA GLY A 96 -22.33 2.95 0.75
C GLY A 96 -22.56 2.99 2.26
N SER A 97 -21.68 2.40 3.08
CA SER A 97 -21.81 2.38 4.54
C SER A 97 -20.59 2.96 5.25
N GLU A 98 -19.55 3.29 4.51
CA GLU A 98 -18.27 3.74 5.06
C GLU A 98 -17.82 5.07 4.47
N ALA A 99 -17.33 5.95 5.32
CA ALA A 99 -16.61 7.13 4.92
C ALA A 99 -15.14 6.76 4.66
N TYR A 100 -14.70 6.99 3.43
CA TYR A 100 -13.32 6.78 3.00
C TYR A 100 -12.57 8.11 3.08
N ILE A 101 -11.79 8.30 4.11
CA ILE A 101 -11.01 9.53 4.28
C ILE A 101 -9.55 9.20 4.06
N LEU A 102 -9.06 9.44 2.84
CA LEU A 102 -7.64 9.29 2.50
C LEU A 102 -6.91 10.58 2.84
N THR A 103 -6.19 10.60 3.96
CA THR A 103 -5.47 11.78 4.43
C THR A 103 -4.01 11.82 4.02
N GLY A 104 -3.55 10.84 3.25
CA GLY A 104 -2.28 10.90 2.54
C GLY A 104 -1.48 9.61 2.50
N TYR A 105 -0.26 9.75 2.03
CA TYR A 105 0.67 8.69 1.70
C TYR A 105 1.87 8.69 2.62
N LEU A 106 2.43 7.51 2.86
CA LEU A 106 3.73 7.34 3.53
C LEU A 106 4.70 6.69 2.55
N ASN A 107 5.79 7.39 2.22
CA ASN A 107 6.87 6.86 1.40
C ASN A 107 7.81 6.00 2.26
N ILE A 108 7.61 4.68 2.28
CA ILE A 108 8.39 3.75 3.11
C ILE A 108 9.85 3.66 2.67
N PRO A 109 10.20 3.63 1.36
CA PRO A 109 11.59 3.73 0.92
C PRO A 109 12.33 4.96 1.46
N LYS A 110 11.66 6.12 1.54
CA LYS A 110 12.24 7.33 2.12
C LYS A 110 12.57 7.16 3.61
N VAL A 111 11.73 6.43 4.35
CA VAL A 111 12.02 6.12 5.76
C VAL A 111 13.27 5.22 5.88
N PHE A 112 13.43 4.25 4.98
CA PHE A 112 14.65 3.43 4.96
C PHE A 112 15.89 4.25 4.56
N GLN A 113 15.76 5.15 3.60
CA GLN A 113 16.83 6.11 3.28
C GLN A 113 17.21 6.94 4.52
N LEU A 114 16.23 7.48 5.25
CA LEU A 114 16.50 8.19 6.51
C LEU A 114 17.24 7.31 7.53
N THR A 115 16.95 6.01 7.57
CA THR A 115 17.68 5.07 8.45
C THR A 115 19.15 4.99 8.08
N LEU A 116 19.47 4.89 6.78
CA LEU A 116 20.84 4.82 6.29
C LEU A 116 21.64 6.12 6.53
N TYR A 117 20.96 7.25 6.62
CA TYR A 117 21.56 8.56 6.86
C TYR A 117 21.28 9.13 8.26
N ASN A 118 21.09 8.24 9.26
CA ASN A 118 20.90 8.63 10.66
C ASN A 118 19.80 9.68 10.87
N GLY A 119 18.69 9.55 10.12
CA GLY A 119 17.55 10.45 10.14
C GLY A 119 17.73 11.76 9.38
N PHE A 120 18.89 11.98 8.77
CA PHE A 120 19.17 13.20 7.99
C PHE A 120 18.68 13.05 6.55
N ASP A 121 17.93 14.01 6.07
CA ASP A 121 17.49 14.07 4.68
C ASP A 121 18.41 14.97 3.85
N LYS A 122 19.19 14.35 2.98
CA LYS A 122 20.15 15.06 2.12
C LYS A 122 19.51 16.03 1.15
N GLU A 123 18.32 15.71 0.69
CA GLU A 123 17.60 16.52 -0.31
C GLU A 123 17.13 17.86 0.27
N SER A 124 16.54 17.85 1.45
CA SER A 124 16.11 19.06 2.16
C SER A 124 17.18 19.68 3.04
N GLY A 125 18.28 18.98 3.31
CA GLY A 125 19.33 19.39 4.24
C GLY A 125 18.89 19.44 5.70
N LYS A 126 17.88 18.65 6.08
CA LYS A 126 17.26 18.71 7.43
C LYS A 126 17.28 17.35 8.14
N GLN A 127 17.32 17.40 9.45
CA GLN A 127 17.06 16.23 10.28
C GLN A 127 15.56 15.99 10.34
N LEU A 128 15.05 15.04 9.54
CA LEU A 128 13.63 14.69 9.48
C LEU A 128 13.26 13.51 10.37
N GLY A 129 14.17 12.54 10.51
CA GLY A 129 13.99 11.35 11.32
C GLY A 129 14.74 11.40 12.64
N LEU A 130 14.69 10.29 13.38
CA LEU A 130 15.45 10.10 14.62
C LEU A 130 16.95 9.89 14.30
N LYS A 131 17.80 10.21 15.28
CA LYS A 131 19.19 9.77 15.26
C LYS A 131 19.24 8.33 15.79
N THR A 132 19.30 7.37 14.88
CA THR A 132 19.28 5.92 15.20
C THR A 132 20.65 5.26 15.09
N GLY A 133 21.69 6.01 14.77
CA GLY A 133 23.06 5.56 14.56
C GLY A 133 23.52 5.73 13.11
N GLU A 134 24.80 5.81 12.91
CA GLU A 134 25.41 5.85 11.56
C GLU A 134 25.35 4.45 10.96
N ALA A 135 24.88 4.32 9.72
CA ALA A 135 24.66 3.01 9.09
C ALA A 135 25.96 2.17 9.01
N LYS A 136 27.12 2.81 8.81
CA LYS A 136 28.44 2.16 8.77
C LYS A 136 28.84 1.51 10.10
N ASP A 137 28.23 1.93 11.21
CA ASP A 137 28.56 1.42 12.55
C ASP A 137 27.73 0.19 12.92
N PHE A 138 26.68 -0.14 12.18
CA PHE A 138 25.86 -1.32 12.43
C PHE A 138 26.66 -2.60 12.19
N LYS A 139 26.69 -3.47 13.19
CA LYS A 139 27.46 -4.73 13.16
C LYS A 139 26.66 -5.91 12.62
N SER A 140 25.32 -5.80 12.63
CA SER A 140 24.41 -6.85 12.16
C SER A 140 23.22 -6.27 11.43
N TYR A 141 22.53 -7.13 10.67
CA TYR A 141 21.26 -6.80 10.07
C TYR A 141 20.21 -6.44 11.13
N ASP A 142 20.23 -7.11 12.29
CA ASP A 142 19.26 -6.85 13.36
C ASP A 142 19.38 -5.42 13.91
N GLU A 143 20.60 -4.88 14.01
CA GLU A 143 20.79 -3.47 14.42
C GLU A 143 20.23 -2.49 13.39
N LEU A 144 20.45 -2.74 12.09
CA LEU A 144 19.86 -1.95 11.01
C LEU A 144 18.33 -2.04 11.02
N TRP A 145 17.80 -3.25 11.20
CA TRP A 145 16.36 -3.49 11.27
C TRP A 145 15.71 -2.77 12.44
N ASP A 146 16.32 -2.82 13.64
CA ASP A 146 15.86 -2.09 14.81
C ASP A 146 15.87 -0.57 14.60
N ALA A 147 16.91 -0.04 13.94
CA ALA A 147 16.96 1.36 13.55
C ALA A 147 15.84 1.74 12.58
N PHE A 148 15.56 0.91 11.57
CA PHE A 148 14.48 1.12 10.62
C PHE A 148 13.10 1.08 11.30
N GLN A 149 12.87 0.13 12.20
CA GLN A 149 11.63 0.05 12.99
C GLN A 149 11.38 1.34 13.78
N LYS A 150 12.41 1.85 14.44
CA LYS A 150 12.31 3.12 15.21
C LYS A 150 11.97 4.31 14.31
N GLN A 151 12.62 4.41 13.15
CA GLN A 151 12.35 5.46 12.16
C GLN A 151 10.92 5.37 11.65
N LEU A 152 10.47 4.18 11.23
CA LEU A 152 9.15 3.97 10.66
C LEU A 152 8.06 4.31 11.68
N LYS A 153 8.18 3.81 12.91
CA LYS A 153 7.25 4.13 13.99
C LYS A 153 7.17 5.63 14.25
N TYR A 154 8.31 6.30 14.33
CA TYR A 154 8.36 7.76 14.54
C TYR A 154 7.62 8.54 13.44
N ILE A 155 7.85 8.19 12.19
CA ILE A 155 7.20 8.84 11.05
C ILE A 155 5.70 8.53 11.00
N ILE A 156 5.29 7.29 11.30
CA ILE A 156 3.87 6.91 11.40
C ILE A 156 3.18 7.72 12.50
N ASP A 157 3.78 7.88 13.68
CA ASP A 157 3.22 8.68 14.78
C ASP A 157 3.00 10.15 14.40
N ILE A 158 3.92 10.73 13.63
CA ILE A 158 3.77 12.09 13.07
C ILE A 158 2.62 12.12 12.06
N LYS A 159 2.57 11.12 11.17
CA LYS A 159 1.55 11.03 10.13
C LYS A 159 0.15 10.89 10.72
N ILE A 160 -0.04 10.03 11.72
CA ILE A 160 -1.33 9.85 12.41
C ILE A 160 -1.79 11.16 13.05
N ARG A 161 -0.89 11.85 13.76
CA ARG A 161 -1.22 13.16 14.35
C ARG A 161 -1.60 14.20 13.30
N GLY A 162 -0.88 14.24 12.18
CA GLY A 162 -1.22 15.11 11.05
C GLY A 162 -2.57 14.77 10.44
N ASN A 163 -2.87 13.49 10.27
CA ASN A 163 -4.15 13.02 9.74
C ASN A 163 -5.31 13.43 10.64
N ASN A 164 -5.18 13.30 11.96
CA ASN A 164 -6.22 13.70 12.91
C ASN A 164 -6.52 15.21 12.83
N VAL A 165 -5.50 16.03 12.58
CA VAL A 165 -5.70 17.48 12.35
C VAL A 165 -6.43 17.72 11.02
N ILE A 166 -6.05 17.02 9.94
CA ILE A 166 -6.70 17.13 8.63
C ILE A 166 -8.17 16.72 8.74
N GLU A 167 -8.50 15.60 9.37
CA GLU A 167 -9.88 15.15 9.57
C GLU A 167 -10.73 16.18 10.30
N LYS A 168 -10.17 16.76 11.37
CA LYS A 168 -10.85 17.82 12.10
C LYS A 168 -11.14 19.04 11.23
N LEU A 169 -10.19 19.45 10.41
CA LEU A 169 -10.37 20.56 9.47
C LEU A 169 -11.43 20.26 8.41
N TYR A 170 -11.47 19.02 7.90
CA TYR A 170 -12.52 18.57 6.97
C TYR A 170 -13.90 18.60 7.63
N ALA A 171 -14.01 18.05 8.84
CA ALA A 171 -15.27 18.04 9.58
C ALA A 171 -15.83 19.44 9.86
N GLU A 172 -14.96 20.40 10.15
CA GLU A 172 -15.34 21.78 10.50
C GLU A 172 -15.58 22.67 9.28
N ASN A 173 -14.86 22.46 8.17
CA ASN A 173 -14.78 23.43 7.09
C ASN A 173 -15.24 22.90 5.73
N MET A 174 -15.35 21.58 5.55
CA MET A 174 -15.62 20.98 4.25
C MET A 174 -16.76 19.95 4.29
N PRO A 175 -18.00 20.39 4.53
CA PRO A 175 -19.14 19.48 4.53
C PRO A 175 -19.35 18.85 3.15
N ALA A 176 -19.74 17.58 3.13
CA ALA A 176 -19.98 16.78 1.94
C ALA A 176 -21.44 16.32 1.84
N PRO A 177 -22.42 17.24 1.62
CA PRO A 177 -23.84 16.91 1.70
C PRO A 177 -24.27 15.86 0.67
N CYS A 178 -23.71 15.87 -0.54
CA CYS A 178 -24.04 14.87 -1.56
C CYS A 178 -23.59 13.46 -1.15
N LEU A 179 -22.41 13.31 -0.54
CA LEU A 179 -21.94 12.05 0.01
C LEU A 179 -22.78 11.62 1.22
N SER A 180 -23.16 12.57 2.07
CA SER A 180 -23.99 12.31 3.25
C SER A 180 -25.36 11.74 2.90
N VAL A 181 -25.96 12.19 1.78
CA VAL A 181 -27.26 11.68 1.32
C VAL A 181 -27.16 10.22 0.84
N VAL A 182 -26.08 9.83 0.21
CA VAL A 182 -25.92 8.49 -0.39
C VAL A 182 -25.15 7.50 0.52
N THR A 183 -24.72 7.95 1.70
CA THR A 183 -23.99 7.09 2.65
C THR A 183 -24.90 6.73 3.82
N ASN A 184 -24.99 5.44 4.11
CA ASN A 184 -25.84 4.93 5.19
C ASN A 184 -25.48 5.56 6.53
N ASP A 185 -26.52 5.86 7.29
CA ASP A 185 -26.54 6.37 8.64
C ASP A 185 -26.19 7.86 8.79
N CYS A 186 -25.65 8.55 7.77
CA CYS A 186 -25.39 9.98 7.85
C CYS A 186 -26.65 10.79 8.17
N ILE A 187 -27.77 10.52 7.47
CA ILE A 187 -29.05 11.22 7.69
C ILE A 187 -29.62 10.88 9.07
N SER A 188 -29.67 9.59 9.44
CA SER A 188 -30.22 9.15 10.73
C SER A 188 -29.39 9.65 11.92
N ASN A 189 -28.08 9.79 11.74
CA ASN A 189 -27.18 10.35 12.76
C ASN A 189 -27.20 11.89 12.78
N ALA A 190 -27.86 12.54 11.81
CA ALA A 190 -27.83 14.00 11.60
C ALA A 190 -26.40 14.55 11.55
N LYS A 191 -25.48 13.83 10.89
CA LYS A 191 -24.06 14.18 10.79
C LYS A 191 -23.59 14.07 9.35
N ASP A 192 -22.74 15.02 8.97
CA ASP A 192 -22.09 14.99 7.68
C ASP A 192 -21.09 13.83 7.53
N TYR A 193 -20.88 13.39 6.30
CA TYR A 193 -19.91 12.37 5.91
C TYR A 193 -18.51 12.62 6.51
N ASN A 194 -18.00 13.84 6.38
CA ASN A 194 -16.70 14.23 6.93
C ASN A 194 -16.70 14.45 8.45
N ALA A 195 -17.88 14.53 9.08
CA ALA A 195 -18.03 14.68 10.53
C ALA A 195 -18.31 13.36 11.25
N GLY A 196 -18.11 12.22 10.60
CA GLY A 196 -18.35 10.91 11.21
C GLY A 196 -19.80 10.48 11.18
N GLY A 197 -20.55 10.89 10.16
CA GLY A 197 -21.96 10.52 10.00
C GLY A 197 -22.20 9.10 9.50
N ALA A 198 -21.27 8.52 8.75
CA ALA A 198 -21.39 7.18 8.19
C ALA A 198 -21.40 6.09 9.27
N ARG A 199 -21.92 4.89 8.92
CA ARG A 199 -21.90 3.71 9.80
C ARG A 199 -20.50 3.33 10.21
N TYR A 200 -19.56 3.37 9.27
CA TYR A 200 -18.13 3.15 9.50
C TYR A 200 -17.36 4.38 9.04
N ASN A 201 -16.38 4.77 9.83
CA ASN A 201 -15.56 5.95 9.54
C ASN A 201 -14.10 5.54 9.63
N THR A 202 -13.42 5.48 8.49
CA THR A 202 -12.06 4.97 8.38
C THR A 202 -11.16 6.02 7.75
N ASN A 203 -10.03 6.25 8.40
CA ASN A 203 -8.94 7.06 7.88
C ASN A 203 -7.87 6.17 7.29
N TYR A 204 -7.49 6.43 6.04
CA TYR A 204 -6.49 5.64 5.33
C TYR A 204 -5.15 6.36 5.26
N ILE A 205 -4.08 5.62 5.58
CA ILE A 205 -2.70 6.00 5.28
C ILE A 205 -2.18 4.97 4.30
N GLN A 206 -1.89 5.38 3.07
CA GLN A 206 -1.30 4.48 2.09
C GLN A 206 0.21 4.36 2.31
N GLY A 207 0.68 3.13 2.61
CA GLY A 207 2.09 2.77 2.59
C GLY A 207 2.56 2.55 1.15
N VAL A 208 3.34 3.49 0.62
CA VAL A 208 3.82 3.44 -0.76
C VAL A 208 5.22 2.89 -0.84
N GLY A 209 5.48 2.03 -1.83
CA GLY A 209 6.81 1.51 -2.12
C GLY A 209 7.23 0.31 -1.28
N ILE A 210 6.28 -0.52 -0.81
CA ILE A 210 6.60 -1.70 0.00
C ILE A 210 7.49 -2.68 -0.74
N GLY A 211 7.24 -2.96 -2.02
CA GLY A 211 8.13 -3.78 -2.85
C GLY A 211 9.52 -3.16 -3.02
N THR A 212 9.57 -1.85 -3.28
CA THR A 212 10.85 -1.12 -3.44
C THR A 212 11.67 -1.15 -2.15
N VAL A 213 11.06 -0.88 -0.99
CA VAL A 213 11.82 -0.93 0.28
C VAL A 213 12.26 -2.35 0.61
N THR A 214 11.46 -3.36 0.26
CA THR A 214 11.83 -4.77 0.41
C THR A 214 13.10 -5.08 -0.39
N ASP A 215 13.15 -4.67 -1.65
CA ASP A 215 14.35 -4.85 -2.50
C ASP A 215 15.56 -4.07 -1.97
N CYS A 216 15.36 -2.86 -1.45
CA CYS A 216 16.43 -2.09 -0.82
C CYS A 216 16.98 -2.79 0.44
N ILE A 217 16.11 -3.26 1.31
CA ILE A 217 16.50 -3.99 2.53
C ILE A 217 17.17 -5.31 2.16
N ALA A 218 16.63 -6.07 1.20
CA ALA A 218 17.23 -7.29 0.69
C ALA A 218 18.62 -7.04 0.13
N ALA A 219 18.81 -5.95 -0.64
CA ALA A 219 20.10 -5.60 -1.20
C ALA A 219 21.15 -5.32 -0.11
N VAL A 220 20.79 -4.57 0.92
CA VAL A 220 21.69 -4.29 2.04
C VAL A 220 21.96 -5.55 2.85
N LYS A 221 20.91 -6.28 3.25
CA LYS A 221 21.05 -7.51 4.04
C LYS A 221 21.95 -8.53 3.33
N TYR A 222 21.63 -8.83 2.08
CA TYR A 222 22.33 -9.84 1.29
C TYR A 222 23.80 -9.47 1.06
N ASN A 223 24.07 -8.25 0.59
CA ASN A 223 25.41 -7.90 0.14
C ASN A 223 26.33 -7.43 1.28
N VAL A 224 25.81 -6.69 2.26
CA VAL A 224 26.64 -6.13 3.34
C VAL A 224 26.79 -7.13 4.50
N PHE A 225 25.69 -7.74 4.94
CA PHE A 225 25.73 -8.57 6.15
C PHE A 225 25.95 -10.05 5.85
N ASP A 226 25.21 -10.65 4.88
CA ASP A 226 25.25 -12.09 4.65
C ASP A 226 26.45 -12.50 3.77
N LYS A 227 26.64 -11.86 2.62
CA LYS A 227 27.71 -12.20 1.66
C LYS A 227 28.98 -11.38 1.81
N LYS A 228 28.89 -10.21 2.45
CA LYS A 228 30.01 -9.30 2.65
C LYS A 228 30.73 -8.95 1.34
N ASN A 229 29.96 -8.69 0.30
CA ASN A 229 30.46 -8.33 -1.02
C ASN A 229 31.09 -6.93 -1.03
N PHE A 230 30.58 -6.04 -0.20
CA PHE A 230 31.08 -4.69 0.04
C PHE A 230 30.61 -4.22 1.44
N THR A 231 31.22 -3.17 1.94
CA THR A 231 30.90 -2.57 3.24
C THR A 231 29.69 -1.62 3.12
N MET A 232 29.06 -1.30 4.25
CA MET A 232 28.02 -0.28 4.30
C MET A 232 28.56 1.10 3.87
N GLU A 233 29.80 1.42 4.22
CA GLU A 233 30.44 2.68 3.84
C GLU A 233 30.59 2.79 2.32
N GLU A 234 31.08 1.74 1.66
CA GLU A 234 31.19 1.68 0.19
C GLU A 234 29.81 1.78 -0.50
N LEU A 235 28.76 1.17 0.08
CA LEU A 235 27.40 1.30 -0.45
C LEU A 235 26.89 2.73 -0.35
N ILE A 236 27.05 3.37 0.80
CA ILE A 236 26.60 4.76 1.00
C ILE A 236 27.36 5.71 0.08
N GLU A 237 28.67 5.53 -0.08
CA GLU A 237 29.47 6.30 -1.00
C GLU A 237 29.00 6.13 -2.45
N ALA A 238 28.74 4.89 -2.88
CA ALA A 238 28.19 4.60 -4.20
C ALA A 238 26.82 5.28 -4.42
N MET A 239 25.93 5.23 -3.42
CA MET A 239 24.62 5.90 -3.46
C MET A 239 24.77 7.43 -3.55
N ASP A 240 25.72 8.01 -2.84
CA ASP A 240 26.00 9.45 -2.84
C ASP A 240 26.48 9.95 -4.20
N HIS A 241 27.14 9.08 -4.98
CA HIS A 241 27.55 9.34 -6.35
C HIS A 241 26.56 8.82 -7.40
N ASN A 242 25.33 8.46 -6.99
CA ASN A 242 24.33 7.86 -7.88
C ASN A 242 24.88 6.66 -8.68
N PHE A 243 25.76 5.89 -8.03
CA PHE A 243 26.51 4.75 -8.58
C PHE A 243 27.46 5.08 -9.75
N GLU A 244 27.69 6.35 -10.05
CA GLU A 244 28.68 6.73 -11.07
C GLU A 244 30.10 6.33 -10.63
N GLY A 245 30.73 5.46 -11.41
CA GLY A 245 32.03 4.87 -11.06
C GLY A 245 31.96 3.64 -10.13
N TYR A 246 30.78 3.22 -9.71
CA TYR A 246 30.54 2.07 -8.82
C TYR A 246 29.74 0.96 -9.52
N ASP A 247 29.99 0.72 -10.81
CA ASP A 247 29.27 -0.26 -11.63
C ASP A 247 29.21 -1.68 -11.02
N ALA A 248 30.25 -2.10 -10.32
CA ALA A 248 30.31 -3.41 -9.68
C ALA A 248 29.28 -3.49 -8.54
N ILE A 249 29.20 -2.49 -7.67
CA ILE A 249 28.21 -2.40 -6.58
C ILE A 249 26.81 -2.30 -7.18
N PHE A 250 26.61 -1.44 -8.18
CA PHE A 250 25.31 -1.31 -8.86
C PHE A 250 24.80 -2.65 -9.39
N ARG A 251 25.64 -3.40 -10.12
CA ARG A 251 25.26 -4.72 -10.64
C ARG A 251 24.93 -5.73 -9.53
N MET A 252 25.64 -5.69 -8.41
CA MET A 252 25.36 -6.57 -7.29
C MET A 252 24.01 -6.28 -6.67
N VAL A 253 23.70 -5.01 -6.39
CA VAL A 253 22.42 -4.63 -5.80
C VAL A 253 21.23 -4.76 -6.77
N HIS A 254 21.45 -4.46 -8.06
CA HIS A 254 20.42 -4.47 -9.08
C HIS A 254 20.15 -5.85 -9.68
N ASP A 255 21.20 -6.57 -10.11
CA ASP A 255 21.06 -7.77 -10.93
C ASP A 255 21.26 -9.09 -10.15
N LYS A 256 21.97 -9.07 -9.01
CA LYS A 256 22.39 -10.28 -8.31
C LYS A 256 21.74 -10.52 -6.96
N THR A 257 21.02 -9.53 -6.45
CA THR A 257 20.31 -9.67 -5.18
C THR A 257 18.92 -10.27 -5.40
N PRO A 258 18.45 -11.17 -4.51
CA PRO A 258 17.06 -11.62 -4.52
C PRO A 258 16.07 -10.45 -4.53
N LYS A 259 15.00 -10.57 -5.34
CA LYS A 259 13.99 -9.52 -5.55
C LYS A 259 12.60 -10.01 -5.20
N TYR A 260 11.85 -9.15 -4.52
CA TYR A 260 10.44 -9.37 -4.26
C TYR A 260 9.64 -9.46 -5.58
N GLY A 261 8.64 -10.35 -5.60
CA GLY A 261 7.80 -10.57 -6.78
C GLY A 261 8.32 -11.63 -7.76
N ASN A 262 9.42 -12.31 -7.42
CA ASN A 262 10.02 -13.39 -8.23
C ASN A 262 9.93 -14.77 -7.56
N ASP A 263 9.01 -14.95 -6.60
CA ASP A 263 8.83 -16.21 -5.85
C ASP A 263 10.15 -16.63 -5.16
N ASP A 264 10.78 -15.69 -4.46
CA ASP A 264 12.05 -15.87 -3.73
C ASP A 264 11.81 -15.67 -2.23
N ASP A 265 11.87 -16.77 -1.47
CA ASP A 265 11.60 -16.79 -0.04
C ASP A 265 12.46 -15.79 0.76
N TYR A 266 13.67 -15.49 0.29
CA TYR A 266 14.56 -14.53 0.94
C TYR A 266 13.98 -13.11 0.92
N ALA A 267 13.52 -12.66 -0.25
CA ALA A 267 12.90 -11.34 -0.41
C ALA A 267 11.48 -11.31 0.15
N ASP A 268 10.71 -12.38 -0.05
CA ASP A 268 9.32 -12.47 0.40
C ASP A 268 9.20 -12.44 1.92
N SER A 269 10.14 -13.05 2.66
CA SER A 269 10.18 -12.96 4.13
C SER A 269 10.42 -11.51 4.61
N ILE A 270 11.31 -10.78 3.96
CA ILE A 270 11.56 -9.36 4.28
C ILE A 270 10.31 -8.51 4.02
N MET A 271 9.59 -8.79 2.92
CA MET A 271 8.33 -8.10 2.62
C MET A 271 7.28 -8.34 3.70
N GLN A 272 7.15 -9.59 4.17
CA GLN A 272 6.25 -9.92 5.28
C GLN A 272 6.61 -9.16 6.55
N ASP A 273 7.89 -9.08 6.87
CA ASP A 273 8.37 -8.32 8.05
C ASP A 273 8.07 -6.83 7.93
N VAL A 274 8.30 -6.23 6.75
CA VAL A 274 7.95 -4.82 6.50
C VAL A 274 6.46 -4.59 6.59
N PHE A 275 5.64 -5.48 6.02
CA PHE A 275 4.18 -5.38 6.07
C PHE A 275 3.65 -5.51 7.50
N ASN A 276 4.17 -6.46 8.27
CA ASN A 276 3.78 -6.65 9.67
C ASN A 276 4.19 -5.48 10.57
N LEU A 277 5.29 -4.80 10.23
CA LEU A 277 5.75 -3.63 10.95
C LEU A 277 4.88 -2.40 10.69
N TYR A 278 4.39 -2.24 9.44
CA TYR A 278 3.50 -1.16 9.02
C TYR A 278 2.08 -1.30 9.57
#